data_50b071dc107a30281559242c5cb44492
#
_entry.id   50b071dc107a30281559242c5cb44492
#
_cell.length_a   1.000
_cell.length_b   1.000
_cell.length_c   1.000
_cell.angle_alpha   90.00
_cell.angle_beta   90.00
_cell.angle_gamma   90.00
#
_symmetry.space_group_name_H-M   'P 1'
#
loop_
_entity.id
_entity.type
_entity.pdbx_description
1 polymer ?
#
loop_
_entity_poly.entity_id
_entity_poly.type
_entity_poly.pdbx_seq_one_letter_code
_entity_poly.pdbx_strand_id
1 'polypeptide(L)'
;MMFSRNAAGHLAALLTILIWGTTFISTKVLLRSFSPVEILFIRFTIGYLSLLAFFPKFLPFRELRHELYYAGAGLSGVTLYFLVENIALTHTLASNVGIMVSAAPLFTALLAWLWLKRKRPGGRFFLGFGAAIAGIALIVFNGNTVLKLNPLGDLLAILAALIWAVYSILTRLIAGFNLNMVLCTRRIFFYGWLFMIPALFLFGFQPETARCFEWLNLFNLLFLGFGATALCFAVWNWTVKVLGPVETSLYIYLVPVVTVLSSALILRERLTPAAIAGTILTLAGLLISEERLRLPGIRTWRSLLKKQTTRPE
;
A
#
# COMPACT_ATOMS: atom_id res chain seq x y z
N MET A 1 25.73 -0.25 21.98
CA MET A 1 25.84 -1.06 20.74
C MET A 1 25.31 -0.23 19.58
N MET A 2 26.18 0.28 18.71
CA MET A 2 25.75 0.96 17.48
C MET A 2 25.30 -0.11 16.49
N PHE A 3 23.99 -0.16 16.19
CA PHE A 3 23.49 -0.96 15.07
C PHE A 3 24.20 -0.52 13.79
N SER A 4 24.58 -1.47 12.93
CA SER A 4 25.07 -1.11 11.61
C SER A 4 23.97 -0.32 10.87
N ARG A 5 24.35 0.63 10.00
CA ARG A 5 23.39 1.46 9.25
C ARG A 5 22.35 0.61 8.49
N ASN A 6 22.77 -0.55 7.99
CA ASN A 6 21.87 -1.49 7.32
C ASN A 6 20.88 -2.15 8.30
N ALA A 7 21.32 -2.57 9.50
CA ALA A 7 20.42 -3.11 10.52
C ALA A 7 19.35 -2.10 10.94
N ALA A 8 19.73 -0.82 11.09
CA ALA A 8 18.77 0.26 11.34
C ALA A 8 17.77 0.43 10.19
N GLY A 9 18.21 0.27 8.92
CA GLY A 9 17.34 0.30 7.74
C GLY A 9 16.32 -0.83 7.76
N HIS A 10 16.74 -2.06 8.06
CA HIS A 10 15.84 -3.22 8.16
C HIS A 10 14.80 -3.06 9.28
N LEU A 11 15.25 -2.57 10.46
CA LEU A 11 14.34 -2.29 11.58
C LEU A 11 13.31 -1.20 11.21
N ALA A 12 13.74 -0.13 10.57
CA ALA A 12 12.89 0.96 10.12
C ALA A 12 11.86 0.49 9.08
N ALA A 13 12.27 -0.36 8.11
CA ALA A 13 11.34 -0.99 7.17
C ALA A 13 10.29 -1.80 7.90
N LEU A 14 10.69 -2.69 8.81
CA LEU A 14 9.79 -3.55 9.57
C LEU A 14 8.80 -2.72 10.39
N LEU A 15 9.27 -1.72 11.14
CA LEU A 15 8.40 -0.84 11.93
C LEU A 15 7.38 -0.10 11.05
N THR A 16 7.81 0.41 9.89
CA THR A 16 6.90 1.06 8.94
C THR A 16 5.81 0.10 8.46
N ILE A 17 6.15 -1.14 8.14
CA ILE A 17 5.18 -2.15 7.69
C ILE A 17 4.22 -2.57 8.82
N LEU A 18 4.70 -2.68 10.05
CA LEU A 18 3.83 -2.93 11.21
C LEU A 18 2.79 -1.80 11.38
N ILE A 19 3.23 -0.55 11.23
CA ILE A 19 2.31 0.60 11.29
C ILE A 19 1.34 0.55 10.12
N TRP A 20 1.81 0.38 8.87
CA TRP A 20 0.93 0.36 7.69
C TRP A 20 -0.05 -0.81 7.70
N GLY A 21 0.38 -2.00 8.14
CA GLY A 21 -0.49 -3.17 8.27
C GLY A 21 -1.63 -3.00 9.28
N THR A 22 -1.46 -2.13 10.28
CA THR A 22 -2.50 -1.82 11.28
C THR A 22 -3.39 -0.62 10.91
N THR A 23 -3.10 0.11 9.83
CA THR A 23 -3.93 1.27 9.41
C THR A 23 -5.37 0.88 9.06
N PHE A 24 -5.59 -0.29 8.45
CA PHE A 24 -6.92 -0.79 8.12
C PHE A 24 -7.79 -0.97 9.36
N ILE A 25 -7.18 -1.45 10.46
CA ILE A 25 -7.86 -1.63 11.76
C ILE A 25 -8.20 -0.27 12.35
N SER A 26 -7.25 0.65 12.40
CA SER A 26 -7.46 2.01 12.89
C SER A 26 -8.56 2.74 12.11
N THR A 27 -8.56 2.63 10.79
CA THR A 27 -9.64 3.18 9.93
C THR A 27 -10.97 2.50 10.23
N LYS A 28 -11.02 1.18 10.40
CA LYS A 28 -12.26 0.44 10.75
C LYS A 28 -12.83 0.88 12.09
N VAL A 29 -11.97 1.20 13.07
CA VAL A 29 -12.40 1.75 14.37
C VAL A 29 -13.01 3.14 14.18
N LEU A 30 -12.35 4.03 13.43
CA LEU A 30 -12.83 5.39 13.16
C LEU A 30 -14.15 5.42 12.38
N LEU A 31 -14.39 4.45 11.50
CA LEU A 31 -15.66 4.33 10.74
C LEU A 31 -16.89 4.11 11.62
N ARG A 32 -16.72 3.88 12.93
CA ARG A 32 -17.82 3.85 13.91
C ARG A 32 -18.33 5.25 14.26
N SER A 33 -17.48 6.27 14.11
CA SER A 33 -17.77 7.66 14.51
C SER A 33 -17.68 8.65 13.35
N PHE A 34 -16.99 8.31 12.27
CA PHE A 34 -16.72 9.19 11.14
C PHE A 34 -17.11 8.53 9.82
N SER A 35 -17.49 9.33 8.83
CA SER A 35 -17.65 8.88 7.45
C SER A 35 -16.28 8.62 6.78
N PRO A 36 -16.25 7.82 5.71
CA PRO A 36 -15.02 7.57 4.93
C PRO A 36 -14.29 8.84 4.51
N VAL A 37 -15.02 9.88 4.09
CA VAL A 37 -14.45 11.13 3.62
C VAL A 37 -13.91 12.00 4.75
N GLU A 38 -14.54 11.96 5.92
CA GLU A 38 -14.05 12.67 7.11
C GLU A 38 -12.71 12.13 7.58
N ILE A 39 -12.60 10.79 7.69
CA ILE A 39 -11.33 10.13 8.04
C ILE A 39 -10.24 10.51 7.04
N LEU A 40 -10.56 10.43 5.76
CA LEU A 40 -9.64 10.79 4.68
C LEU A 40 -9.13 12.22 4.84
N PHE A 41 -10.03 13.18 4.98
CA PHE A 41 -9.69 14.60 5.06
C PHE A 41 -8.86 14.93 6.31
N ILE A 42 -9.31 14.48 7.48
CA ILE A 42 -8.62 14.74 8.76
C ILE A 42 -7.22 14.10 8.74
N ARG A 43 -7.12 12.83 8.32
CA ARG A 43 -5.86 12.10 8.23
C ARG A 43 -4.83 12.84 7.37
N PHE A 44 -5.21 13.26 6.17
CA PHE A 44 -4.27 13.91 5.26
C PHE A 44 -4.02 15.37 5.60
N THR A 45 -4.95 16.06 6.28
CA THR A 45 -4.71 17.38 6.86
C THR A 45 -3.62 17.29 7.92
N ILE A 46 -3.73 16.36 8.88
CA ILE A 46 -2.69 16.14 9.91
C ILE A 46 -1.36 15.76 9.22
N GLY A 47 -1.40 14.82 8.28
CA GLY A 47 -0.20 14.37 7.56
C GLY A 47 0.49 15.48 6.79
N TYR A 48 -0.26 16.29 6.04
CA TYR A 48 0.28 17.42 5.29
C TYR A 48 0.89 18.49 6.18
N LEU A 49 0.15 18.90 7.24
CA LEU A 49 0.63 19.90 8.21
C LEU A 49 1.87 19.41 8.96
N SER A 50 1.92 18.13 9.32
CA SER A 50 3.11 17.52 9.94
C SER A 50 4.31 17.58 9.01
N LEU A 51 4.17 17.17 7.74
CA LEU A 51 5.25 17.27 6.76
C LEU A 51 5.66 18.72 6.49
N LEU A 52 4.73 19.67 6.52
CA LEU A 52 5.01 21.09 6.37
C LEU A 52 5.84 21.61 7.56
N ALA A 53 5.51 21.22 8.78
CA ALA A 53 6.21 21.61 10.00
C ALA A 53 7.65 21.05 10.05
N PHE A 54 7.83 19.76 9.71
CA PHE A 54 9.15 19.12 9.78
C PHE A 54 10.04 19.42 8.56
N PHE A 55 9.45 19.72 7.41
CA PHE A 55 10.16 19.98 6.16
C PHE A 55 9.60 21.25 5.49
N PRO A 56 9.87 22.46 6.02
CA PRO A 56 9.25 23.72 5.57
C PRO A 56 9.71 24.20 4.20
N LYS A 57 10.73 23.58 3.59
CA LYS A 57 11.24 23.97 2.28
C LYS A 57 10.22 23.65 1.19
N PHE A 58 9.94 24.61 0.29
CA PHE A 58 9.03 24.43 -0.84
C PHE A 58 9.79 24.02 -2.09
N LEU A 59 9.17 23.13 -2.90
CA LEU A 59 9.64 22.89 -4.25
C LEU A 59 9.23 24.05 -5.13
N PRO A 60 10.16 24.66 -5.90
CA PRO A 60 9.80 25.68 -6.88
C PRO A 60 8.94 25.04 -7.99
N PHE A 61 8.06 25.84 -8.55
CA PHE A 61 7.40 25.49 -9.82
C PHE A 61 8.46 25.49 -10.93
N ARG A 62 8.58 24.35 -11.63
CA ARG A 62 9.54 24.24 -12.74
C ARG A 62 8.82 24.15 -14.09
N GLU A 63 7.95 23.16 -14.23
CA GLU A 63 7.27 22.87 -15.48
C GLU A 63 5.85 22.39 -15.18
N LEU A 64 4.88 22.75 -16.02
CA LEU A 64 3.50 22.30 -15.92
C LEU A 64 3.40 20.76 -15.96
N ARG A 65 4.25 20.11 -16.74
CA ARG A 65 4.30 18.66 -16.83
C ARG A 65 4.60 18.00 -15.49
N HIS A 66 5.54 18.53 -14.71
CA HIS A 66 5.85 18.02 -13.36
C HIS A 66 4.66 18.19 -12.42
N GLU A 67 3.96 19.32 -12.50
CA GLU A 67 2.76 19.56 -11.68
C GLU A 67 1.63 18.59 -12.03
N LEU A 68 1.42 18.26 -13.30
CA LEU A 68 0.44 17.26 -13.72
C LEU A 68 0.74 15.88 -13.16
N TYR A 69 2.02 15.49 -13.05
CA TYR A 69 2.39 14.22 -12.39
C TYR A 69 2.11 14.27 -10.88
N TYR A 70 2.42 15.38 -10.19
CA TYR A 70 2.09 15.53 -8.76
C TYR A 70 0.58 15.54 -8.54
N ALA A 71 -0.17 16.25 -9.37
CA ALA A 71 -1.63 16.29 -9.31
C ALA A 71 -2.25 14.91 -9.56
N GLY A 72 -1.82 14.22 -10.63
CA GLY A 72 -2.27 12.85 -10.92
C GLY A 72 -1.96 11.86 -9.80
N ALA A 73 -0.75 11.96 -9.20
CA ALA A 73 -0.37 11.15 -8.05
C ALA A 73 -1.20 11.51 -6.80
N GLY A 74 -1.48 12.79 -6.57
CA GLY A 74 -2.36 13.25 -5.48
C GLY A 74 -3.79 12.74 -5.64
N LEU A 75 -4.34 12.87 -6.85
CA LEU A 75 -5.69 12.38 -7.15
C LEU A 75 -5.78 10.86 -6.97
N SER A 76 -4.86 10.10 -7.58
CA SER A 76 -4.92 8.63 -7.53
C SER A 76 -4.52 8.09 -6.16
N GLY A 77 -3.35 8.44 -5.62
CA GLY A 77 -2.78 7.78 -4.46
C GLY A 77 -3.22 8.37 -3.11
N VAL A 78 -3.78 9.58 -3.12
CA VAL A 78 -4.22 10.25 -1.88
C VAL A 78 -5.73 10.32 -1.81
N THR A 79 -6.39 10.86 -2.83
CA THR A 79 -7.84 11.06 -2.79
C THR A 79 -8.59 9.77 -3.14
N LEU A 80 -8.43 9.26 -4.36
CA LEU A 80 -9.26 8.14 -4.84
C LEU A 80 -8.93 6.83 -4.13
N TYR A 81 -7.66 6.50 -3.97
CA TYR A 81 -7.25 5.27 -3.30
C TYR A 81 -7.85 5.17 -1.90
N PHE A 82 -7.57 6.16 -1.04
CA PHE A 82 -8.04 6.11 0.35
C PHE A 82 -9.54 6.31 0.49
N LEU A 83 -10.20 7.06 -0.41
CA LEU A 83 -11.65 7.17 -0.38
C LEU A 83 -12.29 5.81 -0.70
N VAL A 84 -11.85 5.15 -1.76
CA VAL A 84 -12.37 3.84 -2.17
C VAL A 84 -12.04 2.77 -1.15
N GLU A 85 -10.83 2.78 -0.56
CA GLU A 85 -10.42 1.89 0.52
C GLU A 85 -11.29 2.09 1.78
N ASN A 86 -11.49 3.34 2.20
CA ASN A 86 -12.32 3.63 3.37
C ASN A 86 -13.78 3.21 3.15
N ILE A 87 -14.33 3.40 1.94
CA ILE A 87 -15.65 2.90 1.58
C ILE A 87 -15.66 1.37 1.57
N ALA A 88 -14.65 0.70 1.02
CA ALA A 88 -14.54 -0.75 1.07
C ALA A 88 -14.61 -1.27 2.51
N LEU A 89 -13.90 -0.63 3.44
CA LEU A 89 -13.89 -0.98 4.86
C LEU A 89 -15.27 -0.82 5.55
N THR A 90 -16.21 -0.06 5.00
CA THR A 90 -17.59 -0.03 5.52
C THR A 90 -18.37 -1.29 5.15
N HIS A 91 -17.99 -1.99 4.07
CA HIS A 91 -18.72 -3.10 3.49
C HIS A 91 -18.08 -4.47 3.73
N THR A 92 -16.75 -4.54 3.96
CA THR A 92 -16.04 -5.81 4.12
C THR A 92 -15.09 -5.80 5.33
N LEU A 93 -14.43 -6.93 5.59
CA LEU A 93 -13.50 -7.10 6.71
C LEU A 93 -12.18 -6.34 6.44
N ALA A 94 -11.53 -5.85 7.49
CA ALA A 94 -10.23 -5.20 7.38
C ALA A 94 -9.16 -6.17 6.86
N SER A 95 -9.22 -7.45 7.27
CA SER A 95 -8.38 -8.51 6.75
C SER A 95 -8.52 -8.68 5.24
N ASN A 96 -9.75 -8.71 4.71
CA ASN A 96 -10.01 -8.85 3.28
C ASN A 96 -9.42 -7.66 2.50
N VAL A 97 -9.69 -6.42 2.94
CA VAL A 97 -9.15 -5.23 2.28
C VAL A 97 -7.62 -5.26 2.24
N GLY A 98 -6.97 -5.58 3.37
CA GLY A 98 -5.50 -5.65 3.45
C GLY A 98 -4.90 -6.69 2.49
N ILE A 99 -5.55 -7.86 2.33
CA ILE A 99 -5.09 -8.89 1.39
C ILE A 99 -5.31 -8.45 -0.07
N MET A 100 -6.48 -7.91 -0.40
CA MET A 100 -6.79 -7.49 -1.77
C MET A 100 -5.92 -6.32 -2.23
N VAL A 101 -5.69 -5.35 -1.37
CA VAL A 101 -4.79 -4.20 -1.64
C VAL A 101 -3.34 -4.68 -1.84
N SER A 102 -2.93 -5.78 -1.22
CA SER A 102 -1.60 -6.36 -1.44
C SER A 102 -1.35 -6.87 -2.86
N ALA A 103 -2.39 -7.00 -3.69
CA ALA A 103 -2.26 -7.29 -5.12
C ALA A 103 -1.82 -6.08 -5.97
N ALA A 104 -1.73 -4.88 -5.40
CA ALA A 104 -1.31 -3.68 -6.12
C ALA A 104 0.03 -3.80 -6.87
N PRO A 105 1.08 -4.49 -6.38
CA PRO A 105 2.30 -4.72 -7.14
C PRO A 105 2.07 -5.48 -8.45
N LEU A 106 1.12 -6.41 -8.50
CA LEU A 106 0.75 -7.15 -9.71
C LEU A 106 0.16 -6.22 -10.76
N PHE A 107 -0.81 -5.39 -10.36
CA PHE A 107 -1.39 -4.37 -11.24
C PHE A 107 -0.34 -3.34 -11.68
N THR A 108 0.58 -2.95 -10.78
CA THR A 108 1.68 -2.04 -11.11
C THR A 108 2.59 -2.62 -12.18
N ALA A 109 2.92 -3.92 -12.12
CA ALA A 109 3.75 -4.59 -13.12
C ALA A 109 3.03 -4.63 -14.48
N LEU A 110 1.73 -4.94 -14.51
CA LEU A 110 0.92 -4.93 -15.73
C LEU A 110 0.84 -3.54 -16.35
N LEU A 111 0.53 -2.51 -15.55
CA LEU A 111 0.47 -1.13 -16.03
C LEU A 111 1.84 -0.63 -16.52
N ALA A 112 2.93 -1.00 -15.84
CA ALA A 112 4.28 -0.66 -16.28
C ALA A 112 4.62 -1.29 -17.64
N TRP A 113 4.17 -2.52 -17.88
CA TRP A 113 4.32 -3.15 -19.18
C TRP A 113 3.50 -2.43 -20.26
N LEU A 114 2.22 -2.17 -19.99
CA LEU A 114 1.30 -1.57 -20.96
C LEU A 114 1.62 -0.10 -21.26
N TRP A 115 1.86 0.73 -20.25
CA TRP A 115 2.00 2.18 -20.40
C TRP A 115 3.44 2.64 -20.58
N LEU A 116 4.39 2.01 -19.85
CA LEU A 116 5.81 2.40 -19.95
C LEU A 116 6.58 1.56 -20.97
N LYS A 117 5.88 0.73 -21.78
CA LYS A 117 6.50 -0.16 -22.78
C LYS A 117 7.69 -0.96 -22.22
N ARG A 118 7.59 -1.34 -20.94
CA ARG A 118 8.60 -2.16 -20.29
C ARG A 118 8.58 -3.58 -20.84
N LYS A 119 9.64 -4.34 -20.58
CA LYS A 119 9.72 -5.76 -20.95
C LYS A 119 8.49 -6.51 -20.43
N ARG A 120 7.87 -7.32 -21.29
CA ARG A 120 6.75 -8.18 -20.92
C ARG A 120 7.11 -9.03 -19.71
N PRO A 121 6.23 -9.13 -18.69
CA PRO A 121 6.42 -10.03 -17.56
C PRO A 121 6.59 -11.47 -18.05
N GLY A 122 7.45 -12.24 -17.38
CA GLY A 122 7.72 -13.65 -17.72
C GLY A 122 6.58 -14.59 -17.30
N GLY A 123 6.64 -15.86 -17.74
CA GLY A 123 5.63 -16.87 -17.40
C GLY A 123 5.46 -17.07 -15.89
N ARG A 124 6.55 -16.93 -15.11
CA ARG A 124 6.51 -17.00 -13.64
C ARG A 124 5.63 -15.90 -13.04
N PHE A 125 5.66 -14.68 -13.59
CA PHE A 125 4.79 -13.60 -13.17
C PHE A 125 3.31 -13.98 -13.36
N PHE A 126 2.94 -14.50 -14.54
CA PHE A 126 1.55 -14.87 -14.82
C PHE A 126 1.06 -16.06 -13.97
N LEU A 127 1.93 -17.02 -13.67
CA LEU A 127 1.61 -18.10 -12.72
C LEU A 127 1.33 -17.55 -11.32
N GLY A 128 2.20 -16.67 -10.82
CA GLY A 128 2.01 -16.01 -9.52
C GLY A 128 0.77 -15.11 -9.49
N PHE A 129 0.52 -14.37 -10.58
CA PHE A 129 -0.68 -13.56 -10.74
C PHE A 129 -1.95 -14.42 -10.68
N GLY A 130 -1.99 -15.53 -11.42
CA GLY A 130 -3.12 -16.48 -11.39
C GLY A 130 -3.36 -17.05 -10.00
N ALA A 131 -2.30 -17.47 -9.30
CA ALA A 131 -2.39 -17.97 -7.93
C ALA A 131 -2.91 -16.88 -6.96
N ALA A 132 -2.44 -15.64 -7.07
CA ALA A 132 -2.91 -14.53 -6.23
C ALA A 132 -4.39 -14.22 -6.47
N ILE A 133 -4.84 -14.17 -7.73
CA ILE A 133 -6.26 -13.96 -8.07
C ILE A 133 -7.13 -15.12 -7.58
N ALA A 134 -6.67 -16.37 -7.72
CA ALA A 134 -7.39 -17.52 -7.18
C ALA A 134 -7.52 -17.45 -5.64
N GLY A 135 -6.47 -17.02 -4.95
CA GLY A 135 -6.50 -16.78 -3.50
C GLY A 135 -7.50 -15.69 -3.11
N ILE A 136 -7.50 -14.56 -3.81
CA ILE A 136 -8.49 -13.48 -3.61
C ILE A 136 -9.91 -14.01 -3.86
N ALA A 137 -10.12 -14.78 -4.93
CA ALA A 137 -11.42 -15.37 -5.24
C ALA A 137 -11.91 -16.30 -4.11
N LEU A 138 -11.03 -17.13 -3.53
CA LEU A 138 -11.38 -17.96 -2.36
C LEU A 138 -11.86 -17.11 -1.17
N ILE A 139 -11.24 -15.96 -0.92
CA ILE A 139 -11.64 -15.04 0.15
C ILE A 139 -13.02 -14.44 -0.14
N VAL A 140 -13.23 -13.94 -1.37
CA VAL A 140 -14.50 -13.30 -1.79
C VAL A 140 -15.67 -14.30 -1.75
N PHE A 141 -15.49 -15.48 -2.32
CA PHE A 141 -16.59 -16.46 -2.43
C PHE A 141 -16.90 -17.18 -1.12
N ASN A 142 -15.93 -17.37 -0.24
CA ASN A 142 -16.16 -18.03 1.05
C ASN A 142 -17.01 -17.21 2.02
N GLY A 143 -17.05 -15.92 1.83
CA GLY A 143 -17.85 -15.03 2.65
C GLY A 143 -19.36 -15.20 2.51
N ASN A 144 -19.84 -15.81 1.45
CA ASN A 144 -21.27 -15.99 1.20
C ASN A 144 -21.95 -17.06 2.09
N THR A 145 -21.19 -17.88 2.82
CA THR A 145 -21.76 -18.98 3.60
C THR A 145 -21.98 -18.68 5.09
N VAL A 146 -21.33 -17.68 5.67
CA VAL A 146 -21.34 -17.47 7.12
C VAL A 146 -21.66 -16.02 7.56
N LEU A 147 -21.39 -15.03 6.72
CA LEU A 147 -21.61 -13.60 7.02
C LEU A 147 -22.19 -12.92 5.76
N LYS A 148 -23.11 -11.97 5.97
CA LYS A 148 -23.67 -11.11 4.89
C LYS A 148 -22.53 -10.30 4.24
N LEU A 149 -21.69 -10.95 3.45
CA LEU A 149 -20.62 -10.29 2.75
C LEU A 149 -21.20 -9.53 1.57
N ASN A 150 -20.86 -8.29 1.49
CA ASN A 150 -21.24 -7.45 0.36
C ASN A 150 -20.10 -7.52 -0.68
N PRO A 151 -20.29 -8.18 -1.84
CA PRO A 151 -19.29 -8.25 -2.91
C PRO A 151 -18.78 -6.87 -3.33
N LEU A 152 -19.56 -5.83 -3.08
CA LEU A 152 -19.19 -4.45 -3.36
C LEU A 152 -17.94 -4.02 -2.59
N GLY A 153 -17.82 -4.36 -1.30
CA GLY A 153 -16.64 -4.00 -0.50
C GLY A 153 -15.35 -4.63 -1.04
N ASP A 154 -15.43 -5.90 -1.42
CA ASP A 154 -14.29 -6.63 -1.97
C ASP A 154 -13.91 -6.10 -3.37
N LEU A 155 -14.87 -5.80 -4.23
CA LEU A 155 -14.63 -5.16 -5.53
C LEU A 155 -14.00 -3.77 -5.37
N LEU A 156 -14.46 -2.98 -4.40
CA LEU A 156 -13.86 -1.68 -4.08
C LEU A 156 -12.42 -1.83 -3.60
N ALA A 157 -12.10 -2.85 -2.80
CA ALA A 157 -10.73 -3.11 -2.37
C ALA A 157 -9.80 -3.47 -3.55
N ILE A 158 -10.28 -4.25 -4.53
CA ILE A 158 -9.55 -4.54 -5.78
C ILE A 158 -9.37 -3.27 -6.60
N LEU A 159 -10.41 -2.44 -6.72
CA LEU A 159 -10.33 -1.14 -7.40
C LEU A 159 -9.31 -0.22 -6.72
N ALA A 160 -9.28 -0.18 -5.39
CA ALA A 160 -8.27 0.56 -4.64
C ALA A 160 -6.85 0.07 -5.00
N ALA A 161 -6.62 -1.25 -5.08
CA ALA A 161 -5.33 -1.80 -5.50
C ALA A 161 -4.92 -1.35 -6.91
N LEU A 162 -5.87 -1.29 -7.83
CA LEU A 162 -5.63 -0.81 -9.20
C LEU A 162 -5.30 0.69 -9.23
N ILE A 163 -6.03 1.51 -8.45
CA ILE A 163 -5.77 2.95 -8.31
C ILE A 163 -4.37 3.18 -7.70
N TRP A 164 -3.99 2.39 -6.69
CA TRP A 164 -2.65 2.42 -6.13
C TRP A 164 -1.57 2.07 -7.15
N ALA A 165 -1.85 1.17 -8.07
CA ALA A 165 -0.93 0.85 -9.15
C ALA A 165 -0.69 2.05 -10.09
N VAL A 166 -1.72 2.84 -10.40
CA VAL A 166 -1.58 4.11 -11.15
C VAL A 166 -0.69 5.09 -10.38
N TYR A 167 -0.95 5.28 -9.08
CA TYR A 167 -0.11 6.10 -8.20
C TYR A 167 1.34 5.64 -8.21
N SER A 168 1.58 4.33 -8.13
CA SER A 168 2.93 3.75 -8.15
C SER A 168 3.69 4.04 -9.45
N ILE A 169 3.01 4.06 -10.58
CA ILE A 169 3.59 4.46 -11.87
C ILE A 169 3.96 5.95 -11.86
N LEU A 170 3.04 6.80 -11.39
CA LEU A 170 3.27 8.26 -11.35
C LEU A 170 4.42 8.63 -10.39
N THR A 171 4.47 8.04 -9.20
CA THR A 171 5.56 8.27 -8.24
C THR A 171 6.91 7.79 -8.78
N ARG A 172 6.93 6.70 -9.56
CA ARG A 172 8.14 6.25 -10.25
C ARG A 172 8.62 7.27 -11.29
N LEU A 173 7.71 7.89 -12.04
CA LEU A 173 8.06 8.96 -12.99
C LEU A 173 8.57 10.21 -12.25
N ILE A 174 7.94 10.58 -11.14
CA ILE A 174 8.36 11.67 -10.25
C ILE A 174 9.77 11.42 -9.67
N ALA A 175 10.09 10.20 -9.29
CA ALA A 175 11.42 9.83 -8.80
C ALA A 175 12.53 10.11 -9.84
N GLY A 176 12.20 10.03 -11.14
CA GLY A 176 13.10 10.39 -12.24
C GLY A 176 13.47 11.88 -12.31
N PHE A 177 12.77 12.75 -11.60
CA PHE A 177 13.11 14.19 -11.56
C PHE A 177 14.32 14.51 -10.68
N ASN A 178 14.88 13.53 -9.96
CA ASN A 178 16.04 13.69 -9.07
C ASN A 178 15.87 14.77 -8.00
N LEU A 179 14.67 14.94 -7.50
CA LEU A 179 14.31 15.89 -6.44
C LEU A 179 14.23 15.19 -5.07
N ASN A 180 14.16 15.98 -4.01
CA ASN A 180 13.93 15.43 -2.67
C ASN A 180 12.54 14.79 -2.59
N MET A 181 12.50 13.46 -2.41
CA MET A 181 11.25 12.69 -2.40
C MET A 181 10.28 13.08 -1.29
N VAL A 182 10.77 13.56 -0.13
CA VAL A 182 9.88 14.04 0.95
C VAL A 182 9.14 15.30 0.50
N LEU A 183 9.83 16.22 -0.18
CA LEU A 183 9.20 17.43 -0.73
C LEU A 183 8.25 17.09 -1.88
N CYS A 184 8.59 16.11 -2.73
CA CYS A 184 7.69 15.60 -3.77
C CYS A 184 6.43 14.98 -3.13
N THR A 185 6.57 14.15 -2.10
CA THR A 185 5.45 13.55 -1.35
C THR A 185 4.55 14.63 -0.76
N ARG A 186 5.13 15.68 -0.16
CA ARG A 186 4.33 16.79 0.35
C ARG A 186 3.57 17.53 -0.77
N ARG A 187 4.18 17.71 -1.95
CA ARG A 187 3.50 18.31 -3.12
C ARG A 187 2.36 17.44 -3.61
N ILE A 188 2.54 16.12 -3.64
CA ILE A 188 1.50 15.14 -3.94
C ILE A 188 0.36 15.23 -2.92
N PHE A 189 0.68 15.32 -1.62
CA PHE A 189 -0.32 15.46 -0.56
C PHE A 189 -1.12 16.76 -0.68
N PHE A 190 -0.46 17.86 -1.07
CA PHE A 190 -1.13 19.13 -1.34
C PHE A 190 -2.20 18.99 -2.43
N TYR A 191 -1.85 18.41 -3.58
CA TYR A 191 -2.82 18.18 -4.65
C TYR A 191 -3.91 17.20 -4.23
N GLY A 192 -3.55 16.10 -3.54
CA GLY A 192 -4.53 15.17 -3.01
C GLY A 192 -5.51 15.86 -2.05
N TRP A 193 -5.01 16.67 -1.13
CA TRP A 193 -5.83 17.45 -0.20
C TRP A 193 -6.78 18.42 -0.95
N LEU A 194 -6.29 19.07 -2.00
CA LEU A 194 -7.11 19.94 -2.84
C LEU A 194 -8.24 19.17 -3.55
N PHE A 195 -7.95 17.97 -4.08
CA PHE A 195 -8.94 17.11 -4.72
C PHE A 195 -9.94 16.47 -3.75
N MET A 196 -9.66 16.45 -2.45
CA MET A 196 -10.63 16.02 -1.44
C MET A 196 -11.74 17.06 -1.23
N ILE A 197 -11.49 18.33 -1.50
CA ILE A 197 -12.48 19.40 -1.25
C ILE A 197 -13.83 19.11 -1.96
N PRO A 198 -13.88 18.80 -3.26
CA PRO A 198 -15.13 18.40 -3.90
C PRO A 198 -15.78 17.17 -3.26
N ALA A 199 -14.98 16.19 -2.83
CA ALA A 199 -15.50 14.97 -2.19
C ALA A 199 -16.18 15.27 -0.85
N LEU A 200 -15.73 16.27 -0.08
CA LEU A 200 -16.39 16.68 1.16
C LEU A 200 -17.84 17.12 0.92
N PHE A 201 -18.09 17.85 -0.17
CA PHE A 201 -19.44 18.30 -0.54
C PHE A 201 -20.30 17.16 -1.08
N LEU A 202 -19.70 16.25 -1.88
CA LEU A 202 -20.42 15.14 -2.51
C LEU A 202 -20.83 14.07 -1.50
N PHE A 203 -20.02 13.80 -0.49
CA PHE A 203 -20.23 12.74 0.50
C PHE A 203 -20.72 13.25 1.86
N GLY A 204 -21.08 14.53 1.97
CA GLY A 204 -21.73 15.09 3.17
C GLY A 204 -20.80 15.17 4.37
N PHE A 205 -19.77 16.01 4.28
CA PHE A 205 -18.89 16.29 5.42
C PHE A 205 -19.66 17.01 6.54
N GLN A 206 -19.65 16.42 7.74
CA GLN A 206 -20.25 16.99 8.94
C GLN A 206 -19.17 17.32 9.96
N PRO A 207 -18.77 18.61 10.09
CA PRO A 207 -17.65 19.01 10.96
C PRO A 207 -18.04 19.01 12.43
N GLU A 208 -18.30 17.85 13.00
CA GLU A 208 -18.53 17.70 14.43
C GLU A 208 -17.19 17.47 15.16
N THR A 209 -16.57 18.58 15.59
CA THR A 209 -15.23 18.54 16.18
C THR A 209 -15.17 17.79 17.51
N ALA A 210 -16.28 17.74 18.27
CA ALA A 210 -16.32 17.04 19.56
C ALA A 210 -15.90 15.58 19.44
N ARG A 211 -16.32 14.86 18.39
CA ARG A 211 -15.95 13.46 18.13
C ARG A 211 -14.45 13.26 17.95
N CYS A 212 -13.73 14.28 17.44
CA CYS A 212 -12.28 14.19 17.23
C CYS A 212 -11.51 14.13 18.56
N PHE A 213 -12.05 14.71 19.63
CA PHE A 213 -11.40 14.78 20.95
C PHE A 213 -11.73 13.60 21.86
N GLU A 214 -12.63 12.70 21.46
CA GLU A 214 -12.77 11.42 22.14
C GLU A 214 -11.45 10.66 22.08
N TRP A 215 -10.96 10.15 23.21
CA TRP A 215 -9.64 9.57 23.34
C TRP A 215 -9.31 8.52 22.26
N LEU A 216 -10.24 7.60 22.01
CA LEU A 216 -10.05 6.54 21.02
C LEU A 216 -9.95 7.10 19.59
N ASN A 217 -10.78 8.08 19.26
CA ASN A 217 -10.81 8.73 17.95
C ASN A 217 -9.54 9.57 17.76
N LEU A 218 -9.18 10.39 18.74
CA LEU A 218 -7.99 11.22 18.71
C LEU A 218 -6.71 10.38 18.51
N PHE A 219 -6.58 9.28 19.28
CA PHE A 219 -5.45 8.36 19.12
C PHE A 219 -5.37 7.80 17.69
N ASN A 220 -6.49 7.31 17.15
CA ASN A 220 -6.51 6.73 15.81
C ASN A 220 -6.28 7.78 14.70
N LEU A 221 -6.83 9.00 14.85
CA LEU A 221 -6.59 10.11 13.91
C LEU A 221 -5.11 10.54 13.89
N LEU A 222 -4.50 10.68 15.08
CA LEU A 222 -3.06 10.98 15.18
C LEU A 222 -2.21 9.83 14.68
N PHE A 223 -2.57 8.59 14.99
CA PHE A 223 -1.89 7.41 14.47
C PHE A 223 -1.91 7.38 12.94
N LEU A 224 -3.05 7.59 12.31
CA LEU A 224 -3.18 7.61 10.86
C LEU A 224 -2.49 8.84 10.23
N GLY A 225 -2.74 10.03 10.76
CA GLY A 225 -2.27 11.28 10.14
C GLY A 225 -0.78 11.50 10.39
N PHE A 226 -0.35 11.47 11.64
CA PHE A 226 1.05 11.70 12.02
C PHE A 226 1.90 10.43 11.83
N GLY A 227 1.49 9.32 12.44
CA GLY A 227 2.25 8.07 12.44
C GLY A 227 2.35 7.46 11.05
N ALA A 228 1.23 7.00 10.50
CA ALA A 228 1.21 6.25 9.25
C ALA A 228 1.43 7.13 8.01
N THR A 229 0.98 8.38 8.04
CA THR A 229 1.07 9.27 6.87
C THR A 229 2.36 10.10 6.88
N ALA A 230 2.65 10.92 7.90
CA ALA A 230 3.84 11.77 7.87
C ALA A 230 5.12 11.00 8.23
N LEU A 231 5.16 10.35 9.39
CA LEU A 231 6.36 9.70 9.90
C LEU A 231 6.77 8.50 9.02
N CYS A 232 5.83 7.60 8.72
CA CYS A 232 6.14 6.40 7.94
C CYS A 232 6.64 6.73 6.53
N PHE A 233 6.08 7.73 5.85
CA PHE A 233 6.59 8.14 4.54
C PHE A 233 8.01 8.71 4.61
N ALA A 234 8.32 9.50 5.65
CA ALA A 234 9.67 10.03 5.85
C ALA A 234 10.67 8.90 6.15
N VAL A 235 10.32 8.00 7.07
CA VAL A 235 11.13 6.83 7.43
C VAL A 235 11.31 5.88 6.26
N TRP A 236 10.27 5.60 5.49
CA TRP A 236 10.31 4.76 4.30
C TRP A 236 11.26 5.32 3.24
N ASN A 237 11.18 6.62 2.95
CA ASN A 237 12.09 7.27 2.01
C ASN A 237 13.56 7.17 2.47
N TRP A 238 13.81 7.31 3.78
CA TRP A 238 15.15 7.09 4.34
C TRP A 238 15.59 5.63 4.21
N THR A 239 14.70 4.68 4.47
CA THR A 239 14.95 3.24 4.34
C THR A 239 15.31 2.86 2.90
N VAL A 240 14.55 3.38 1.92
CA VAL A 240 14.86 3.20 0.48
C VAL A 240 16.24 3.74 0.13
N LYS A 241 16.65 4.86 0.73
CA LYS A 241 17.99 5.42 0.53
C LYS A 241 19.10 4.56 1.14
N VAL A 242 18.82 3.83 2.24
CA VAL A 242 19.80 3.00 2.97
C VAL A 242 19.92 1.62 2.36
N LEU A 243 18.80 0.92 2.16
CA LEU A 243 18.74 -0.48 1.71
C LEU A 243 18.60 -0.60 0.18
N GLY A 244 18.13 0.45 -0.47
CA GLY A 244 17.72 0.41 -1.87
C GLY A 244 16.25 0.04 -2.04
N PRO A 245 15.66 0.43 -3.20
CA PRO A 245 14.22 0.25 -3.46
C PRO A 245 13.79 -1.21 -3.54
N VAL A 246 14.67 -2.10 -3.97
CA VAL A 246 14.37 -3.53 -4.15
C VAL A 246 14.20 -4.23 -2.81
N GLU A 247 15.19 -4.09 -1.93
CA GLU A 247 15.17 -4.73 -0.61
C GLU A 247 14.04 -4.16 0.26
N THR A 248 13.83 -2.84 0.19
CA THR A 248 12.75 -2.19 0.94
C THR A 248 11.37 -2.66 0.48
N SER A 249 11.15 -2.82 -0.83
CA SER A 249 9.83 -3.25 -1.35
C SER A 249 9.43 -4.67 -0.92
N LEU A 250 10.38 -5.55 -0.60
CA LEU A 250 10.07 -6.90 -0.12
C LEU A 250 9.29 -6.88 1.21
N TYR A 251 9.50 -5.86 2.04
CA TYR A 251 8.76 -5.74 3.31
C TYR A 251 7.26 -5.50 3.11
N ILE A 252 6.84 -4.93 1.97
CA ILE A 252 5.41 -4.67 1.67
C ILE A 252 4.60 -5.98 1.66
N TYR A 253 5.22 -7.10 1.30
CA TYR A 253 4.55 -8.41 1.32
C TYR A 253 4.18 -8.90 2.74
N LEU A 254 4.71 -8.26 3.79
CA LEU A 254 4.31 -8.53 5.18
C LEU A 254 3.05 -7.76 5.59
N VAL A 255 2.65 -6.70 4.86
CA VAL A 255 1.46 -5.90 5.19
C VAL A 255 0.22 -6.76 5.38
N PRO A 256 -0.18 -7.64 4.43
CA PRO A 256 -1.38 -8.46 4.60
C PRO A 256 -1.29 -9.41 5.79
N VAL A 257 -0.10 -9.93 6.11
CA VAL A 257 0.10 -10.79 7.31
C VAL A 257 -0.18 -9.99 8.57
N VAL A 258 0.41 -8.78 8.67
CA VAL A 258 0.20 -7.89 9.82
C VAL A 258 -1.28 -7.50 9.93
N THR A 259 -1.93 -7.18 8.81
CA THR A 259 -3.35 -6.79 8.79
C THR A 259 -4.24 -7.94 9.26
N VAL A 260 -4.06 -9.16 8.74
CA VAL A 260 -4.84 -10.33 9.12
C VAL A 260 -4.68 -10.65 10.61
N LEU A 261 -3.45 -10.68 11.10
CA LEU A 261 -3.19 -10.93 12.52
C LEU A 261 -3.79 -9.83 13.41
N SER A 262 -3.60 -8.57 13.05
CA SER A 262 -4.11 -7.44 13.83
C SER A 262 -5.64 -7.37 13.81
N SER A 263 -6.29 -7.68 12.68
CA SER A 263 -7.76 -7.70 12.59
C SER A 263 -8.36 -8.82 13.44
N ALA A 264 -7.75 -10.01 13.44
CA ALA A 264 -8.18 -11.11 14.29
C ALA A 264 -8.03 -10.77 15.78
N LEU A 265 -6.91 -10.13 16.18
CA LEU A 265 -6.64 -9.82 17.58
C LEU A 265 -7.46 -8.62 18.10
N ILE A 266 -7.54 -7.52 17.32
CA ILE A 266 -8.12 -6.24 17.78
C ILE A 266 -9.60 -6.16 17.45
N LEU A 267 -9.98 -6.48 16.21
CA LEU A 267 -11.38 -6.42 15.76
C LEU A 267 -12.14 -7.72 16.03
N ARG A 268 -11.44 -8.79 16.47
CA ARG A 268 -11.98 -10.14 16.68
C ARG A 268 -12.65 -10.70 15.43
N GLU A 269 -12.11 -10.38 14.26
CA GLU A 269 -12.58 -10.92 12.98
C GLU A 269 -12.35 -12.45 12.95
N ARG A 270 -13.40 -13.22 12.65
CA ARG A 270 -13.30 -14.68 12.52
C ARG A 270 -12.71 -15.04 11.16
N LEU A 271 -11.53 -15.62 11.18
CA LEU A 271 -10.88 -16.14 9.97
C LEU A 271 -11.45 -17.52 9.66
N THR A 272 -12.11 -17.66 8.52
CA THR A 272 -12.58 -18.98 8.06
C THR A 272 -11.42 -19.78 7.46
N PRO A 273 -11.47 -21.12 7.41
CA PRO A 273 -10.43 -21.92 6.79
C PRO A 273 -10.16 -21.53 5.32
N ALA A 274 -11.19 -21.19 4.58
CA ALA A 274 -11.02 -20.74 3.19
C ALA A 274 -10.39 -19.34 3.09
N ALA A 275 -10.69 -18.41 4.02
CA ALA A 275 -10.00 -17.13 4.10
C ALA A 275 -8.49 -17.32 4.40
N ILE A 276 -8.16 -18.25 5.29
CA ILE A 276 -6.75 -18.61 5.59
C ILE A 276 -6.07 -19.20 4.36
N ALA A 277 -6.71 -20.20 3.71
CA ALA A 277 -6.19 -20.81 2.49
C ALA A 277 -6.02 -19.79 1.35
N GLY A 278 -7.02 -18.93 1.15
CA GLY A 278 -6.96 -17.82 0.18
C GLY A 278 -5.85 -16.83 0.48
N THR A 279 -5.63 -16.49 1.75
CA THR A 279 -4.52 -15.62 2.18
C THR A 279 -3.17 -16.25 1.84
N ILE A 280 -2.97 -17.53 2.19
CA ILE A 280 -1.73 -18.24 1.89
C ILE A 280 -1.49 -18.31 0.39
N LEU A 281 -2.53 -18.62 -0.39
CA LEU A 281 -2.45 -18.71 -1.85
C LEU A 281 -2.14 -17.34 -2.49
N THR A 282 -2.77 -16.26 -1.99
CA THR A 282 -2.48 -14.89 -2.44
C THR A 282 -1.03 -14.52 -2.17
N LEU A 283 -0.54 -14.75 -0.94
CA LEU A 283 0.85 -14.45 -0.57
C LEU A 283 1.85 -15.30 -1.37
N ALA A 284 1.58 -16.59 -1.55
CA ALA A 284 2.41 -17.46 -2.38
C ALA A 284 2.43 -16.97 -3.84
N GLY A 285 1.28 -16.57 -4.39
CA GLY A 285 1.16 -15.98 -5.72
C GLY A 285 1.99 -14.70 -5.87
N LEU A 286 1.93 -13.78 -4.89
CA LEU A 286 2.72 -12.56 -4.86
C LEU A 286 4.22 -12.88 -4.85
N LEU A 287 4.67 -13.81 -4.00
CA LEU A 287 6.07 -14.24 -3.93
C LEU A 287 6.53 -14.92 -5.23
N ILE A 288 5.70 -15.75 -5.85
CA ILE A 288 5.99 -16.40 -7.13
C ILE A 288 6.11 -15.37 -8.25
N SER A 289 5.24 -14.36 -8.28
CA SER A 289 5.23 -13.32 -9.30
C SER A 289 6.46 -12.42 -9.27
N GLU A 290 7.15 -12.33 -8.11
CA GLU A 290 8.35 -11.51 -7.94
C GLU A 290 9.55 -12.15 -8.64
N GLU A 291 9.86 -11.70 -9.86
CA GLU A 291 10.97 -12.22 -10.67
C GLU A 291 12.35 -12.05 -10.00
N ARG A 292 12.46 -11.16 -9.02
CA ARG A 292 13.72 -10.83 -8.34
C ARG A 292 14.05 -11.75 -7.17
N LEU A 293 13.06 -12.45 -6.62
CA LEU A 293 13.29 -13.54 -5.67
C LEU A 293 13.86 -14.75 -6.42
N ARG A 294 15.11 -14.65 -6.83
CA ARG A 294 15.88 -15.80 -7.30
C ARG A 294 16.18 -16.63 -6.07
N LEU A 295 15.42 -17.71 -5.87
CA LEU A 295 15.79 -18.74 -4.90
C LEU A 295 17.23 -19.15 -5.21
N PRO A 296 18.18 -19.00 -4.26
CA PRO A 296 19.55 -19.44 -4.45
C PRO A 296 19.53 -20.97 -4.54
N GLY A 297 19.53 -21.53 -5.72
CA GLY A 297 19.48 -22.98 -5.93
C GLY A 297 19.32 -23.39 -7.39
N ILE A 298 18.59 -22.63 -8.20
CA ILE A 298 18.29 -23.04 -9.58
C ILE A 298 19.44 -22.67 -10.55
N ARG A 299 20.31 -21.74 -10.19
CA ARG A 299 21.46 -21.38 -11.02
C ARG A 299 22.63 -22.35 -10.88
N THR A 300 22.79 -22.98 -9.74
CA THR A 300 23.88 -23.94 -9.47
C THR A 300 23.73 -25.22 -10.31
N TRP A 301 22.51 -25.70 -10.52
CA TRP A 301 22.29 -26.90 -11.35
C TRP A 301 22.55 -26.68 -12.83
N ARG A 302 22.13 -25.56 -13.41
CA ARG A 302 22.42 -25.25 -14.85
C ARG A 302 23.89 -24.93 -15.13
N SER A 303 24.59 -24.33 -14.16
CA SER A 303 26.03 -24.06 -14.32
C SER A 303 26.88 -25.30 -14.09
N LEU A 304 26.43 -26.25 -13.26
CA LEU A 304 27.09 -27.55 -13.07
C LEU A 304 26.89 -28.45 -14.30
N LEU A 305 25.70 -28.48 -14.89
CA LEU A 305 25.45 -29.24 -16.11
C LEU A 305 26.22 -28.68 -17.31
N LYS A 306 26.40 -27.36 -17.40
CA LYS A 306 27.21 -26.74 -18.47
C LYS A 306 28.73 -26.99 -18.32
N LYS A 307 29.23 -27.18 -17.10
CA LYS A 307 30.64 -27.53 -16.86
C LYS A 307 30.97 -29.01 -17.13
N GLN A 308 29.98 -29.89 -17.16
CA GLN A 308 30.20 -31.31 -17.51
C GLN A 308 30.23 -31.57 -19.02
N THR A 309 29.65 -30.66 -19.85
CA THR A 309 29.63 -30.81 -21.31
C THR A 309 30.82 -30.13 -22.04
N THR A 310 31.75 -29.52 -21.31
CA THR A 310 32.91 -28.85 -21.86
C THR A 310 34.25 -29.39 -21.30
N ARG A 311 34.38 -30.71 -21.10
CA ARG A 311 35.71 -31.33 -21.00
C ARG A 311 36.12 -31.77 -22.41
N PRO A 312 37.16 -31.19 -23.01
CA PRO A 312 37.79 -31.76 -24.20
C PRO A 312 38.54 -33.02 -23.79
N GLU A 313 38.50 -34.04 -24.66
CA GLU A 313 39.33 -35.25 -24.62
C GLU A 313 40.82 -34.92 -24.80
#